data_d3c71e258ba24148d14d19152e86a0b9
#
_entry.id   d3c71e258ba24148d14d19152e86a0b9
#
_cell.length_a   1.000
_cell.length_b   1.000
_cell.length_c   1.000
_cell.angle_alpha   90.00
_cell.angle_beta   90.00
_cell.angle_gamma   90.00
#
_symmetry.space_group_name_H-M   'P 1'
#
loop_
_entity.id
_entity.type
_entity.pdbx_description
1 polymer ?
#
loop_
_entity_poly.entity_id
_entity_poly.type
_entity_poly.pdbx_seq_one_letter_code
_entity_poly.pdbx_strand_id
1 'polypeptide(L)'
;MDDETTNWLDSLGAFLSEDETVSQVVLTLLGGILTVLIFRFAIQRVVNRVVTGVKQRHGAEDTQALTTSPVEAMRRVQRTRTMGTVLNGFAGWTVGVIVVLMVLAEVGVSITPLIASAGILGAALGFGAQSLVRDVLNGLFMVFEDQLGVGDIVNVGEVSGVVERLGIRVTEIRDVDGTLWFVQNGEILRVGNYSQDWARVVVDLPIPYESDIDQVKDRLLLAAKEFSARPEWRRKVLEDPEVWGLESISAEALIMRLVVKVRGGEQWAAKRALHAELKVALDQAGIDLPPLNRTVLDGTEGVRSSSNRVGRS
;
A
#
# COMPACT_ATOMS: atom_id res chain seq x y z
N MET A 1 -12.55 -43.59 51.96
CA MET A 1 -13.04 -42.86 50.78
C MET A 1 -12.22 -43.16 49.53
N ASP A 2 -11.28 -44.09 49.59
CA ASP A 2 -10.30 -44.39 48.52
C ASP A 2 -10.58 -45.68 47.76
N ASP A 3 -11.55 -46.49 48.20
CA ASP A 3 -11.83 -47.79 47.59
C ASP A 3 -12.86 -47.71 46.45
N GLU A 4 -13.78 -46.75 46.46
CA GLU A 4 -14.75 -46.56 45.38
C GLU A 4 -14.10 -45.90 44.14
N THR A 5 -13.09 -45.05 44.35
CA THR A 5 -12.44 -44.35 43.22
C THR A 5 -11.49 -45.25 42.45
N THR A 6 -10.87 -46.26 43.10
CA THR A 6 -10.03 -47.28 42.44
C THR A 6 -10.89 -48.26 41.65
N ASN A 7 -12.07 -48.62 42.12
CA ASN A 7 -12.94 -49.61 41.51
C ASN A 7 -13.56 -49.16 40.18
N TRP A 8 -13.88 -47.86 40.00
CA TRP A 8 -14.41 -47.36 38.73
C TRP A 8 -13.29 -47.14 37.69
N LEU A 9 -12.05 -46.81 38.12
CA LEU A 9 -10.92 -46.72 37.22
C LEU A 9 -10.50 -48.10 36.68
N ASP A 10 -10.54 -49.13 37.53
CA ASP A 10 -10.26 -50.53 37.14
C ASP A 10 -11.37 -51.08 36.23
N SER A 11 -12.62 -50.74 36.48
CA SER A 11 -13.74 -51.12 35.60
C SER A 11 -13.71 -50.40 34.24
N LEU A 12 -13.32 -49.13 34.19
CA LEU A 12 -13.03 -48.39 32.97
C LEU A 12 -11.84 -48.94 32.21
N GLY A 13 -10.75 -49.30 32.93
CA GLY A 13 -9.59 -49.95 32.36
C GLY A 13 -9.94 -51.29 31.68
N ALA A 14 -10.71 -52.10 32.37
CA ALA A 14 -11.20 -53.39 31.85
C ALA A 14 -12.13 -53.18 30.59
N PHE A 15 -13.08 -52.25 30.65
CA PHE A 15 -13.95 -51.92 29.52
C PHE A 15 -13.18 -51.40 28.28
N LEU A 16 -12.16 -50.58 28.51
CA LEU A 16 -11.31 -50.04 27.43
C LEU A 16 -10.35 -51.10 26.87
N SER A 17 -10.02 -52.16 27.60
CA SER A 17 -9.14 -53.23 27.16
C SER A 17 -9.89 -54.40 26.48
N GLU A 18 -11.19 -54.50 26.63
CA GLU A 18 -12.01 -55.60 26.11
C GLU A 18 -12.40 -55.40 24.63
N ASP A 19 -12.41 -54.12 24.14
CA ASP A 19 -12.75 -53.83 22.77
C ASP A 19 -11.78 -52.74 22.20
N GLU A 20 -10.81 -53.17 21.40
CA GLU A 20 -9.77 -52.31 20.86
C GLU A 20 -10.35 -51.12 20.05
N THR A 21 -11.45 -51.33 19.34
CA THR A 21 -12.17 -50.29 18.57
C THR A 21 -12.79 -49.24 19.49
N VAL A 22 -13.40 -49.65 20.59
CA VAL A 22 -14.03 -48.72 21.57
C VAL A 22 -12.95 -47.85 22.23
N SER A 23 -11.83 -48.46 22.60
CA SER A 23 -10.71 -47.71 23.21
C SER A 23 -10.12 -46.66 22.26
N GLN A 24 -9.96 -47.00 20.99
CA GLN A 24 -9.47 -46.09 19.95
C GLN A 24 -10.43 -44.91 19.72
N VAL A 25 -11.74 -45.18 19.61
CA VAL A 25 -12.78 -44.14 19.45
C VAL A 25 -12.79 -43.18 20.65
N VAL A 26 -12.69 -43.70 21.88
CA VAL A 26 -12.65 -42.86 23.08
C VAL A 26 -11.38 -42.01 23.09
N LEU A 27 -10.23 -42.56 22.73
CA LEU A 27 -8.96 -41.85 22.67
C LEU A 27 -9.01 -40.73 21.62
N THR A 28 -9.59 -41.00 20.45
CA THR A 28 -9.75 -40.03 19.35
C THR A 28 -10.69 -38.88 19.79
N LEU A 29 -11.79 -39.17 20.46
CA LEU A 29 -12.68 -38.14 20.98
C LEU A 29 -12.01 -37.26 22.05
N LEU A 30 -11.30 -37.91 22.99
CA LEU A 30 -10.56 -37.16 24.03
C LEU A 30 -9.44 -36.29 23.42
N GLY A 31 -8.69 -36.84 22.43
CA GLY A 31 -7.69 -36.11 21.69
C GLY A 31 -8.28 -34.91 20.92
N GLY A 32 -9.41 -35.09 20.29
CA GLY A 32 -10.17 -34.04 19.60
C GLY A 32 -10.59 -32.93 20.55
N ILE A 33 -11.19 -33.28 21.68
CA ILE A 33 -11.62 -32.33 22.73
C ILE A 33 -10.39 -31.56 23.25
N LEU A 34 -9.30 -32.26 23.56
CA LEU A 34 -8.05 -31.63 24.03
C LEU A 34 -7.49 -30.64 22.99
N THR A 35 -7.50 -31.03 21.73
CA THR A 35 -7.04 -30.18 20.63
C THR A 35 -7.89 -28.92 20.52
N VAL A 36 -9.24 -29.02 20.56
CA VAL A 36 -10.14 -27.86 20.56
C VAL A 36 -9.85 -26.94 21.76
N LEU A 37 -9.65 -27.51 22.96
CA LEU A 37 -9.36 -26.75 24.17
C LEU A 37 -8.01 -26.00 24.05
N ILE A 38 -7.00 -26.64 23.50
CA ILE A 38 -5.69 -26.01 23.26
C ILE A 38 -5.84 -24.82 22.27
N PHE A 39 -6.51 -25.01 21.14
CA PHE A 39 -6.75 -23.94 20.18
C PHE A 39 -7.55 -22.78 20.80
N ARG A 40 -8.62 -23.11 21.52
CA ARG A 40 -9.45 -22.12 22.21
C ARG A 40 -8.63 -21.32 23.25
N PHE A 41 -7.81 -21.99 24.03
CA PHE A 41 -6.92 -21.34 25.01
C PHE A 41 -5.87 -20.45 24.31
N ALA A 42 -5.24 -20.94 23.25
CA ALA A 42 -4.25 -20.19 22.49
C ALA A 42 -4.85 -18.91 21.85
N ILE A 43 -6.01 -19.05 21.18
CA ILE A 43 -6.72 -17.92 20.57
C ILE A 43 -7.17 -16.91 21.64
N GLN A 44 -7.76 -17.36 22.74
CA GLN A 44 -8.15 -16.47 23.83
C GLN A 44 -6.98 -15.74 24.46
N ARG A 45 -5.83 -16.42 24.61
CA ARG A 45 -4.62 -15.82 25.16
C ARG A 45 -4.08 -14.71 24.24
N VAL A 46 -4.09 -14.92 22.91
CA VAL A 46 -3.70 -13.90 21.92
C VAL A 46 -4.66 -12.72 21.93
N VAL A 47 -5.97 -12.99 21.88
CA VAL A 47 -7.02 -11.95 21.93
C VAL A 47 -6.89 -11.12 23.22
N ASN A 48 -6.72 -11.76 24.36
CA ASN A 48 -6.59 -11.07 25.65
C ASN A 48 -5.29 -10.24 25.72
N ARG A 49 -4.16 -10.72 25.19
CA ARG A 49 -2.92 -9.93 25.12
C ARG A 49 -3.09 -8.66 24.28
N VAL A 50 -3.75 -8.76 23.11
CA VAL A 50 -4.02 -7.61 22.25
C VAL A 50 -4.94 -6.61 22.94
N VAL A 51 -6.03 -7.09 23.55
CA VAL A 51 -6.99 -6.25 24.26
C VAL A 51 -6.36 -5.57 25.48
N THR A 52 -5.55 -6.30 26.27
CA THR A 52 -4.89 -5.75 27.47
C THR A 52 -3.79 -4.75 27.08
N GLY A 53 -3.02 -5.02 26.01
CA GLY A 53 -2.00 -4.10 25.50
C GLY A 53 -2.57 -2.75 25.02
N VAL A 54 -3.77 -2.77 24.47
CA VAL A 54 -4.50 -1.53 24.12
C VAL A 54 -4.93 -0.76 25.37
N LYS A 55 -5.36 -1.44 26.44
CA LYS A 55 -5.76 -0.82 27.71
C LYS A 55 -4.58 -0.20 28.46
N GLN A 56 -3.40 -0.84 28.47
CA GLN A 56 -2.22 -0.35 29.20
C GLN A 56 -1.59 0.87 28.54
N ARG A 57 -1.66 1.01 27.21
CA ARG A 57 -1.16 2.20 26.51
C ARG A 57 -2.02 3.45 26.75
N HIS A 58 -3.24 3.31 27.21
CA HIS A 58 -4.13 4.45 27.54
C HIS A 58 -4.00 4.89 29.02
N GLY A 59 -3.21 4.19 29.82
CA GLY A 59 -2.95 4.54 31.23
C GLY A 59 -1.58 5.14 31.51
N ALA A 60 -0.73 5.25 30.48
CA ALA A 60 0.56 5.94 30.61
C ALA A 60 0.35 7.40 30.17
N GLU A 61 0.67 8.33 31.08
CA GLU A 61 0.69 9.78 30.87
C GLU A 61 1.72 10.19 29.81
N ASP A 62 1.43 9.90 28.54
CA ASP A 62 2.26 10.36 27.44
C ASP A 62 1.43 11.36 26.61
N THR A 63 1.89 12.60 26.56
CA THR A 63 1.21 13.77 25.95
C THR A 63 0.95 13.59 24.45
N GLN A 64 1.47 12.54 23.81
CA GLN A 64 1.19 12.15 22.42
C GLN A 64 -0.01 11.21 22.26
N ALA A 65 -0.57 10.67 23.33
CA ALA A 65 -1.72 9.75 23.29
C ALA A 65 -3.08 10.47 23.11
N LEU A 66 -3.11 11.78 23.06
CA LEU A 66 -4.35 12.60 22.93
C LEU A 66 -4.93 12.62 21.50
N THR A 67 -4.29 11.97 20.52
CA THR A 67 -4.73 11.99 19.12
C THR A 67 -5.59 10.80 18.71
N THR A 68 -5.68 9.75 19.53
CA THR A 68 -6.52 8.59 19.19
C THR A 68 -7.88 8.73 19.85
N SER A 69 -8.94 8.94 19.06
CA SER A 69 -10.30 9.07 19.60
C SER A 69 -10.72 7.79 20.36
N PRO A 70 -11.45 7.91 21.48
CA PRO A 70 -11.96 6.76 22.24
C PRO A 70 -12.75 5.77 21.38
N VAL A 71 -13.34 6.22 20.30
CA VAL A 71 -14.12 5.43 19.33
C VAL A 71 -13.22 4.47 18.54
N GLU A 72 -11.98 4.88 18.19
CA GLU A 72 -11.04 4.00 17.47
C GLU A 72 -10.52 2.87 18.36
N ALA A 73 -10.25 3.15 19.62
CA ALA A 73 -9.83 2.13 20.57
C ALA A 73 -10.94 1.08 20.78
N MET A 74 -12.22 1.51 20.92
CA MET A 74 -13.36 0.61 21.04
C MET A 74 -13.55 -0.23 19.77
N ARG A 75 -13.41 0.34 18.58
CA ARG A 75 -13.49 -0.39 17.30
C ARG A 75 -12.40 -1.46 17.19
N ARG A 76 -11.18 -1.19 17.60
CA ARG A 76 -10.08 -2.17 17.61
C ARG A 76 -10.37 -3.35 18.53
N VAL A 77 -10.83 -3.10 19.75
CA VAL A 77 -11.20 -4.15 20.73
C VAL A 77 -12.34 -5.01 20.18
N GLN A 78 -13.39 -4.39 19.66
CA GLN A 78 -14.54 -5.11 19.11
C GLN A 78 -14.12 -5.98 17.91
N ARG A 79 -13.34 -5.45 16.99
CA ARG A 79 -12.81 -6.17 15.83
C ARG A 79 -11.96 -7.37 16.24
N THR A 80 -11.09 -7.22 17.24
CA THR A 80 -10.24 -8.31 17.75
C THR A 80 -11.07 -9.43 18.39
N ARG A 81 -12.11 -9.08 19.16
CA ARG A 81 -13.04 -10.08 19.75
C ARG A 81 -13.81 -10.83 18.68
N THR A 82 -14.36 -10.15 17.69
CA THR A 82 -15.10 -10.77 16.57
C THR A 82 -14.18 -11.73 15.81
N MET A 83 -12.95 -11.33 15.50
CA MET A 83 -11.97 -12.20 14.84
C MET A 83 -11.64 -13.44 15.69
N GLY A 84 -11.48 -13.29 17.01
CA GLY A 84 -11.26 -14.41 17.92
C GLY A 84 -12.42 -15.40 17.93
N THR A 85 -13.68 -14.90 17.88
CA THR A 85 -14.87 -15.76 17.82
C THR A 85 -14.94 -16.53 16.50
N VAL A 86 -14.68 -15.87 15.37
CA VAL A 86 -14.67 -16.51 14.05
C VAL A 86 -13.57 -17.57 13.95
N LEU A 87 -12.37 -17.27 14.42
CA LEU A 87 -11.23 -18.22 14.43
C LEU A 87 -11.53 -19.43 15.31
N ASN A 88 -12.11 -19.22 16.51
CA ASN A 88 -12.51 -20.32 17.37
C ASN A 88 -13.58 -21.20 16.72
N GLY A 89 -14.56 -20.59 16.06
CA GLY A 89 -15.61 -21.32 15.35
C GLY A 89 -15.01 -22.17 14.22
N PHE A 90 -14.16 -21.58 13.41
CA PHE A 90 -13.50 -22.25 12.30
C PHE A 90 -12.59 -23.40 12.77
N ALA A 91 -11.75 -23.16 13.79
CA ALA A 91 -10.88 -24.19 14.37
C ALA A 91 -11.70 -25.36 14.96
N GLY A 92 -12.77 -25.04 15.72
CA GLY A 92 -13.64 -26.05 16.28
C GLY A 92 -14.34 -26.89 15.22
N TRP A 93 -14.82 -26.26 14.15
CA TRP A 93 -15.46 -26.96 13.03
C TRP A 93 -14.48 -27.88 12.28
N THR A 94 -13.27 -27.39 12.01
CA THR A 94 -12.21 -28.16 11.32
C THR A 94 -11.79 -29.38 12.14
N VAL A 95 -11.51 -29.19 13.43
CA VAL A 95 -11.17 -30.32 14.31
C VAL A 95 -12.33 -31.29 14.43
N GLY A 96 -13.58 -30.80 14.54
CA GLY A 96 -14.78 -31.63 14.59
C GLY A 96 -14.94 -32.54 13.39
N VAL A 97 -14.74 -32.00 12.17
CA VAL A 97 -14.76 -32.78 10.91
C VAL A 97 -13.69 -33.85 10.91
N ILE A 98 -12.45 -33.50 11.30
CA ILE A 98 -11.33 -34.45 11.36
C ILE A 98 -11.63 -35.58 12.33
N VAL A 99 -12.12 -35.27 13.54
CA VAL A 99 -12.47 -36.26 14.56
C VAL A 99 -13.60 -37.19 14.05
N VAL A 100 -14.63 -36.65 13.41
CA VAL A 100 -15.71 -37.46 12.82
C VAL A 100 -15.13 -38.43 11.75
N LEU A 101 -14.25 -37.97 10.87
CA LEU A 101 -13.62 -38.83 9.86
C LEU A 101 -12.77 -39.93 10.51
N MET A 102 -12.01 -39.61 11.58
CA MET A 102 -11.19 -40.59 12.30
C MET A 102 -12.08 -41.65 12.96
N VAL A 103 -13.12 -41.23 13.65
CA VAL A 103 -14.08 -42.18 14.29
C VAL A 103 -14.73 -43.07 13.24
N LEU A 104 -15.17 -42.54 12.09
CA LEU A 104 -15.73 -43.34 11.01
C LEU A 104 -14.74 -44.39 10.48
N ALA A 105 -13.46 -44.02 10.38
CA ALA A 105 -12.40 -44.96 9.96
C ALA A 105 -12.21 -46.09 11.00
N GLU A 106 -12.21 -45.77 12.30
CA GLU A 106 -12.06 -46.73 13.38
C GLU A 106 -13.23 -47.72 13.46
N VAL A 107 -14.43 -47.27 13.12
CA VAL A 107 -15.63 -48.14 13.02
C VAL A 107 -15.66 -48.95 11.71
N GLY A 108 -14.65 -48.83 10.86
CA GLY A 108 -14.53 -49.62 9.62
C GLY A 108 -15.25 -49.03 8.41
N VAL A 109 -15.77 -47.80 8.51
CA VAL A 109 -16.34 -47.09 7.36
C VAL A 109 -15.24 -46.60 6.42
N SER A 110 -15.36 -46.92 5.13
CA SER A 110 -14.38 -46.42 4.13
C SER A 110 -14.49 -44.89 4.00
N ILE A 111 -13.48 -44.17 4.46
CA ILE A 111 -13.40 -42.69 4.39
C ILE A 111 -12.77 -42.20 3.08
N THR A 112 -12.28 -43.09 2.20
CA THR A 112 -11.62 -42.71 0.94
C THR A 112 -12.45 -41.78 0.05
N PRO A 113 -13.75 -42.01 -0.18
CA PRO A 113 -14.58 -41.08 -0.95
C PRO A 113 -14.76 -39.72 -0.26
N LEU A 114 -14.79 -39.68 1.07
CA LEU A 114 -14.92 -38.45 1.84
C LEU A 114 -13.63 -37.61 1.76
N ILE A 115 -12.45 -38.25 1.85
CA ILE A 115 -11.15 -37.61 1.67
C ILE A 115 -11.02 -37.06 0.25
N ALA A 116 -11.42 -37.85 -0.78
CA ALA A 116 -11.38 -37.39 -2.15
C ALA A 116 -12.28 -36.16 -2.37
N SER A 117 -13.49 -36.16 -1.82
CA SER A 117 -14.42 -35.03 -1.89
C SER A 117 -13.87 -33.80 -1.11
N ALA A 118 -13.30 -34.02 0.06
CA ALA A 118 -12.64 -32.97 0.85
C ALA A 118 -11.45 -32.37 0.09
N GLY A 119 -10.68 -33.18 -0.65
CA GLY A 119 -9.59 -32.73 -1.51
C GLY A 119 -10.07 -31.78 -2.62
N ILE A 120 -11.18 -32.11 -3.29
CA ILE A 120 -11.78 -31.25 -4.32
C ILE A 120 -12.27 -29.94 -3.72
N LEU A 121 -12.96 -29.98 -2.57
CA LEU A 121 -13.41 -28.80 -1.86
C LEU A 121 -12.24 -27.94 -1.37
N GLY A 122 -11.17 -28.59 -0.88
CA GLY A 122 -9.93 -27.92 -0.48
C GLY A 122 -9.25 -27.19 -1.65
N ALA A 123 -9.18 -27.85 -2.82
CA ALA A 123 -8.67 -27.22 -4.03
C ALA A 123 -9.51 -26.01 -4.45
N ALA A 124 -10.83 -26.12 -4.45
CA ALA A 124 -11.73 -25.01 -4.78
C ALA A 124 -11.56 -23.82 -3.82
N LEU A 125 -11.46 -24.08 -2.51
CA LEU A 125 -11.17 -23.07 -1.50
C LEU A 125 -9.77 -22.45 -1.69
N GLY A 126 -8.77 -23.27 -2.04
CA GLY A 126 -7.40 -22.81 -2.35
C GLY A 126 -7.37 -21.84 -3.53
N PHE A 127 -8.08 -22.16 -4.62
CA PHE A 127 -8.22 -21.24 -5.76
C PHE A 127 -8.96 -19.96 -5.36
N GLY A 128 -10.01 -20.07 -4.55
CA GLY A 128 -10.73 -18.89 -4.02
C GLY A 128 -9.89 -18.00 -3.11
N ALA A 129 -8.90 -18.57 -2.40
CA ALA A 129 -8.01 -17.85 -1.50
C ALA A 129 -6.68 -17.40 -2.15
N GLN A 130 -6.46 -17.67 -3.44
CA GLN A 130 -5.19 -17.40 -4.14
C GLN A 130 -4.75 -15.93 -4.04
N SER A 131 -5.71 -14.98 -4.12
CA SER A 131 -5.42 -13.56 -3.99
C SER A 131 -4.88 -13.20 -2.59
N LEU A 132 -5.43 -13.81 -1.54
CA LEU A 132 -4.95 -13.58 -0.17
C LEU A 132 -3.50 -14.04 0.01
N VAL A 133 -3.15 -15.19 -0.56
CA VAL A 133 -1.78 -15.72 -0.53
C VAL A 133 -0.85 -14.79 -1.29
N ARG A 134 -1.26 -14.33 -2.47
CA ARG A 134 -0.51 -13.36 -3.27
C ARG A 134 -0.28 -12.06 -2.49
N ASP A 135 -1.32 -11.50 -1.86
CA ASP A 135 -1.20 -10.27 -1.06
C ASP A 135 -0.13 -10.41 0.02
N VAL A 136 -0.15 -11.54 0.76
CA VAL A 136 0.78 -11.78 1.87
C VAL A 136 2.21 -11.95 1.36
N LEU A 137 2.41 -12.74 0.30
CA LEU A 137 3.73 -12.96 -0.27
C LEU A 137 4.33 -11.67 -0.86
N ASN A 138 3.55 -10.93 -1.65
CA ASN A 138 4.01 -9.64 -2.19
C ASN A 138 4.35 -8.65 -1.07
N GLY A 139 3.49 -8.52 -0.05
CA GLY A 139 3.78 -7.66 1.10
C GLY A 139 5.07 -8.03 1.83
N LEU A 140 5.32 -9.34 1.99
CA LEU A 140 6.55 -9.83 2.60
C LEU A 140 7.78 -9.49 1.75
N PHE A 141 7.73 -9.74 0.44
CA PHE A 141 8.85 -9.47 -0.47
C PHE A 141 9.12 -7.97 -0.62
N MET A 142 8.10 -7.12 -0.71
CA MET A 142 8.28 -5.66 -0.76
C MET A 142 9.08 -5.14 0.45
N VAL A 143 8.85 -5.69 1.65
CA VAL A 143 9.61 -5.34 2.85
C VAL A 143 11.02 -5.96 2.82
N PHE A 144 11.11 -7.23 2.41
CA PHE A 144 12.39 -7.96 2.45
C PHE A 144 13.41 -7.42 1.45
N GLU A 145 12.91 -6.94 0.30
CA GLU A 145 13.71 -6.35 -0.78
C GLU A 145 13.86 -4.83 -0.66
N ASP A 146 13.32 -4.22 0.41
CA ASP A 146 13.36 -2.77 0.64
C ASP A 146 12.84 -1.94 -0.55
N GLN A 147 11.78 -2.45 -1.22
CA GLN A 147 11.20 -1.77 -2.38
C GLN A 147 10.50 -0.46 -1.98
N LEU A 148 9.90 -0.43 -0.79
CA LEU A 148 9.24 0.74 -0.24
C LEU A 148 9.21 0.68 1.30
N GLY A 149 9.25 1.85 1.93
CA GLY A 149 9.17 2.02 3.38
C GLY A 149 8.10 3.01 3.81
N VAL A 150 7.77 3.02 5.10
CA VAL A 150 6.87 4.04 5.66
C VAL A 150 7.54 5.42 5.57
N GLY A 151 6.86 6.38 4.97
CA GLY A 151 7.35 7.73 4.69
C GLY A 151 7.85 7.91 3.25
N ASP A 152 8.06 6.84 2.48
CA ASP A 152 8.44 6.96 1.09
C ASP A 152 7.29 7.48 0.22
N ILE A 153 7.63 8.28 -0.77
CA ILE A 153 6.73 8.68 -1.83
C ILE A 153 6.86 7.66 -2.96
N VAL A 154 5.76 6.97 -3.24
CA VAL A 154 5.76 5.87 -4.21
C VAL A 154 4.67 6.02 -5.26
N ASN A 155 4.88 5.36 -6.40
CA ASN A 155 3.85 5.08 -7.40
C ASN A 155 3.69 3.56 -7.50
N VAL A 156 2.47 3.09 -7.27
CA VAL A 156 2.14 1.66 -7.33
C VAL A 156 1.19 1.33 -8.49
N GLY A 157 1.18 2.17 -9.51
CA GLY A 157 0.31 2.07 -10.67
C GLY A 157 -0.68 3.22 -10.72
N GLU A 158 -1.94 3.00 -10.37
CA GLU A 158 -2.97 4.04 -10.37
C GLU A 158 -2.85 5.01 -9.19
N VAL A 159 -2.16 4.60 -8.11
CA VAL A 159 -2.01 5.37 -6.88
C VAL A 159 -0.59 5.87 -6.72
N SER A 160 -0.44 7.16 -6.45
CA SER A 160 0.83 7.80 -6.08
C SER A 160 0.66 8.59 -4.79
N GLY A 161 1.60 8.44 -3.86
CA GLY A 161 1.53 9.16 -2.59
C GLY A 161 2.56 8.69 -1.57
N VAL A 162 2.40 9.15 -0.33
CA VAL A 162 3.25 8.79 0.80
C VAL A 162 2.73 7.50 1.45
N VAL A 163 3.61 6.54 1.66
CA VAL A 163 3.30 5.32 2.41
C VAL A 163 3.13 5.67 3.88
N GLU A 164 1.90 5.57 4.41
CA GLU A 164 1.63 5.79 5.83
C GLU A 164 1.78 4.51 6.65
N ARG A 165 1.39 3.40 6.06
CA ARG A 165 1.50 2.10 6.73
C ARG A 165 1.70 0.96 5.74
N LEU A 166 2.62 0.07 6.11
CA LEU A 166 2.88 -1.17 5.39
C LEU A 166 2.27 -2.33 6.19
N GLY A 167 1.22 -2.93 5.65
CA GLY A 167 0.56 -4.08 6.26
C GLY A 167 0.93 -5.39 5.57
N ILE A 168 0.62 -6.52 6.20
CA ILE A 168 0.90 -7.85 5.64
C ILE A 168 0.17 -8.05 4.31
N ARG A 169 -1.05 -7.55 4.18
CA ARG A 169 -1.92 -7.74 3.02
C ARG A 169 -2.23 -6.45 2.26
N VAL A 170 -2.17 -5.31 2.94
CA VAL A 170 -2.62 -4.01 2.42
C VAL A 170 -1.61 -2.95 2.80
N THR A 171 -1.20 -2.15 1.83
CA THR A 171 -0.39 -0.95 2.00
C THR A 171 -1.29 0.28 1.99
N GLU A 172 -1.12 1.18 2.95
CA GLU A 172 -1.85 2.44 3.05
C GLU A 172 -1.01 3.56 2.48
N ILE A 173 -1.55 4.24 1.47
CA ILE A 173 -0.86 5.32 0.74
C ILE A 173 -1.75 6.55 0.76
N ARG A 174 -1.21 7.69 1.19
CA ARG A 174 -1.90 8.97 1.13
C ARG A 174 -1.43 9.77 -0.06
N ASP A 175 -2.38 10.15 -0.92
CA ASP A 175 -2.09 10.97 -2.08
C ASP A 175 -1.92 12.46 -1.72
N VAL A 176 -1.59 13.26 -2.73
CA VAL A 176 -1.38 14.71 -2.58
C VAL A 176 -2.66 15.46 -2.19
N ASP A 177 -3.82 14.91 -2.51
CA ASP A 177 -5.13 15.51 -2.19
C ASP A 177 -5.61 15.11 -0.78
N GLY A 178 -4.85 14.26 -0.08
CA GLY A 178 -5.13 13.79 1.27
C GLY A 178 -6.00 12.54 1.33
N THR A 179 -6.31 11.91 0.19
CA THR A 179 -7.06 10.65 0.16
C THR A 179 -6.18 9.50 0.65
N LEU A 180 -6.67 8.70 1.58
CA LEU A 180 -6.01 7.50 2.05
C LEU A 180 -6.47 6.29 1.24
N TRP A 181 -5.55 5.73 0.47
CA TRP A 181 -5.75 4.56 -0.36
C TRP A 181 -5.33 3.29 0.37
N PHE A 182 -6.17 2.26 0.27
CA PHE A 182 -5.90 0.92 0.80
C PHE A 182 -5.61 -0.01 -0.38
N VAL A 183 -4.34 -0.14 -0.75
CA VAL A 183 -3.91 -0.92 -1.90
C VAL A 183 -3.59 -2.34 -1.45
N GLN A 184 -4.21 -3.35 -2.09
CA GLN A 184 -3.89 -4.75 -1.83
C GLN A 184 -2.49 -5.06 -2.39
N ASN A 185 -1.63 -5.67 -1.56
CA ASN A 185 -0.25 -5.92 -1.96
C ASN A 185 -0.14 -6.81 -3.20
N GLY A 186 -1.09 -7.72 -3.39
CA GLY A 186 -1.16 -8.60 -4.57
C GLY A 186 -1.50 -7.90 -5.88
N GLU A 187 -2.02 -6.67 -5.83
CA GLU A 187 -2.31 -5.83 -6.99
C GLU A 187 -1.14 -4.91 -7.36
N ILE A 188 -0.14 -4.79 -6.47
CA ILE A 188 1.07 -4.02 -6.72
C ILE A 188 2.01 -4.86 -7.60
N LEU A 189 1.99 -4.61 -8.91
CA LEU A 189 2.82 -5.31 -9.88
C LEU A 189 4.19 -4.66 -10.07
N ARG A 190 4.30 -3.38 -9.72
CA ARG A 190 5.52 -2.58 -9.82
C ARG A 190 5.48 -1.47 -8.78
N VAL A 191 6.63 -1.13 -8.26
CA VAL A 191 6.83 0.00 -7.34
C VAL A 191 7.77 0.98 -8.00
N GLY A 192 7.34 2.23 -8.15
CA GLY A 192 8.24 3.36 -8.44
C GLY A 192 8.48 4.11 -7.13
N ASN A 193 9.68 4.04 -6.57
CA ASN A 193 10.03 4.76 -5.36
C ASN A 193 10.73 6.08 -5.71
N TYR A 194 10.12 7.20 -5.32
CA TYR A 194 10.63 8.55 -5.58
C TYR A 194 11.52 9.08 -4.45
N SER A 195 11.62 8.35 -3.35
CA SER A 195 12.37 8.76 -2.16
C SER A 195 13.72 8.08 -2.03
N GLN A 196 13.95 6.97 -2.76
CA GLN A 196 15.22 6.25 -2.71
C GLN A 196 16.30 6.95 -3.51
N ASP A 197 17.52 6.95 -2.95
CA ASP A 197 18.77 7.40 -3.51
C ASP A 197 18.71 8.82 -4.13
N TRP A 198 18.37 8.92 -5.40
CA TRP A 198 18.37 10.16 -6.15
C TRP A 198 17.15 10.28 -7.08
N ALA A 199 16.82 11.51 -7.39
CA ALA A 199 15.81 11.84 -8.38
C ALA A 199 16.35 12.86 -9.37
N ARG A 200 15.74 12.93 -10.55
CA ARG A 200 16.07 13.93 -11.55
C ARG A 200 14.93 14.92 -11.68
N VAL A 201 15.26 16.19 -11.50
CA VAL A 201 14.38 17.30 -11.87
C VAL A 201 14.56 17.53 -13.35
N VAL A 202 13.50 17.35 -14.11
CA VAL A 202 13.46 17.67 -15.56
C VAL A 202 12.58 18.90 -15.73
N VAL A 203 13.14 19.92 -16.36
CA VAL A 203 12.48 21.18 -16.67
C VAL A 203 12.52 21.40 -18.16
N ASP A 204 11.35 21.40 -18.79
CA ASP A 204 11.17 21.72 -20.20
C ASP A 204 10.69 23.18 -20.31
N LEU A 205 11.52 24.01 -20.93
CA LEU A 205 11.28 25.44 -21.06
C LEU A 205 10.96 25.79 -22.52
N PRO A 206 9.81 26.40 -22.78
CA PRO A 206 9.50 26.93 -24.10
C PRO A 206 10.31 28.22 -24.33
N ILE A 207 11.04 28.29 -25.44
CA ILE A 207 11.82 29.47 -25.86
C ILE A 207 11.31 29.95 -27.24
N PRO A 208 11.36 31.26 -27.53
CA PRO A 208 11.00 31.80 -28.83
C PRO A 208 11.85 31.23 -29.96
N TYR A 209 11.31 31.13 -31.17
CA TYR A 209 12.03 30.65 -32.35
C TYR A 209 13.21 31.54 -32.73
N GLU A 210 13.08 32.85 -32.50
CA GLU A 210 14.09 33.85 -32.83
C GLU A 210 15.23 33.88 -31.84
N SER A 211 15.16 33.09 -30.75
CA SER A 211 16.20 33.06 -29.72
C SER A 211 17.47 32.39 -30.21
N ASP A 212 18.63 32.93 -29.84
CA ASP A 212 19.90 32.27 -29.99
C ASP A 212 19.97 31.10 -28.98
N ILE A 213 20.01 29.88 -29.50
CA ILE A 213 19.98 28.64 -28.72
C ILE A 213 21.18 28.53 -27.79
N ASP A 214 22.36 28.90 -28.26
CA ASP A 214 23.59 28.82 -27.46
C ASP A 214 23.55 29.84 -26.31
N GLN A 215 23.10 31.06 -26.57
CA GLN A 215 22.94 32.09 -25.55
C GLN A 215 21.92 31.65 -24.48
N VAL A 216 20.77 31.09 -24.88
CA VAL A 216 19.76 30.58 -23.95
C VAL A 216 20.32 29.45 -23.10
N LYS A 217 21.01 28.48 -23.74
CA LYS A 217 21.67 27.37 -23.07
C LYS A 217 22.62 27.82 -21.98
N ASP A 218 23.49 28.79 -22.31
CA ASP A 218 24.49 29.32 -21.38
C ASP A 218 23.80 30.04 -20.19
N ARG A 219 22.76 30.79 -20.44
CA ARG A 219 21.95 31.46 -19.40
C ARG A 219 21.25 30.47 -18.47
N LEU A 220 20.60 29.46 -19.02
CA LEU A 220 19.95 28.43 -18.23
C LEU A 220 20.97 27.65 -17.38
N LEU A 221 22.11 27.30 -17.95
CA LEU A 221 23.16 26.60 -17.23
C LEU A 221 23.73 27.46 -16.09
N LEU A 222 23.96 28.75 -16.32
CA LEU A 222 24.45 29.67 -15.30
C LEU A 222 23.44 29.79 -14.14
N ALA A 223 22.17 30.03 -14.45
CA ALA A 223 21.11 30.14 -13.45
C ALA A 223 20.94 28.83 -12.63
N ALA A 224 21.02 27.68 -13.29
CA ALA A 224 20.95 26.40 -12.60
C ALA A 224 22.16 26.12 -11.70
N LYS A 225 23.38 26.58 -12.10
CA LYS A 225 24.58 26.51 -11.25
C LYS A 225 24.45 27.43 -10.03
N GLU A 226 23.95 28.65 -10.22
CA GLU A 226 23.69 29.60 -9.12
C GLU A 226 22.66 29.03 -8.13
N PHE A 227 21.59 28.45 -8.65
CA PHE A 227 20.61 27.72 -7.84
C PHE A 227 21.28 26.61 -7.01
N SER A 228 22.10 25.77 -7.65
CA SER A 228 22.77 24.64 -7.00
C SER A 228 23.78 25.08 -5.93
N ALA A 229 24.38 26.26 -6.09
CA ALA A 229 25.36 26.82 -5.16
C ALA A 229 24.71 27.41 -3.90
N ARG A 230 23.42 27.68 -3.87
CA ARG A 230 22.73 28.23 -2.71
C ARG A 230 22.85 27.30 -1.51
N PRO A 231 22.97 27.87 -0.27
CA PRO A 231 23.14 27.07 0.95
C PRO A 231 22.09 25.99 1.17
N GLU A 232 20.84 26.28 0.78
CA GLU A 232 19.68 25.38 0.93
C GLU A 232 19.69 24.22 -0.06
N TRP A 233 20.32 24.38 -1.25
CA TRP A 233 20.32 23.37 -2.31
C TRP A 233 21.67 22.65 -2.45
N ARG A 234 22.77 23.25 -2.02
CA ARG A 234 24.13 22.72 -2.14
C ARG A 234 24.32 21.29 -1.63
N ARG A 235 23.55 20.89 -0.61
CA ARG A 235 23.59 19.52 -0.05
C ARG A 235 22.56 18.58 -0.68
N LYS A 236 21.61 19.13 -1.43
CA LYS A 236 20.49 18.39 -2.03
C LYS A 236 20.73 18.12 -3.50
N VAL A 237 21.44 18.97 -4.19
CA VAL A 237 21.91 18.76 -5.57
C VAL A 237 23.14 17.87 -5.50
N LEU A 238 23.14 16.78 -6.27
CA LEU A 238 24.17 15.74 -6.22
C LEU A 238 25.21 15.85 -7.33
N GLU A 239 24.81 16.41 -8.47
CA GLU A 239 25.65 16.58 -9.64
C GLU A 239 25.41 17.98 -10.24
N ASP A 240 26.37 18.47 -11.02
CA ASP A 240 26.21 19.74 -11.72
C ASP A 240 25.01 19.71 -12.67
N PRO A 241 24.21 20.78 -12.75
CA PRO A 241 23.13 20.90 -13.72
C PRO A 241 23.63 20.75 -15.16
N GLU A 242 22.78 20.13 -15.98
CA GLU A 242 23.05 19.93 -17.40
C GLU A 242 21.89 20.47 -18.25
N VAL A 243 22.23 21.12 -19.37
CA VAL A 243 21.26 21.42 -20.42
C VAL A 243 21.44 20.39 -21.53
N TRP A 244 20.43 19.54 -21.71
CA TRP A 244 20.45 18.48 -22.72
C TRP A 244 20.23 18.99 -24.15
N GLY A 245 19.76 20.23 -24.27
CA GLY A 245 19.51 20.87 -25.56
C GLY A 245 18.03 20.92 -25.90
N LEU A 246 17.76 21.02 -27.21
CA LEU A 246 16.36 21.03 -27.70
C LEU A 246 15.77 19.64 -27.62
N GLU A 247 14.69 19.50 -26.84
CA GLU A 247 13.92 18.26 -26.70
C GLU A 247 12.90 18.10 -27.82
N SER A 248 12.22 19.21 -28.17
CA SER A 248 11.24 19.20 -29.23
C SER A 248 11.08 20.59 -29.84
N ILE A 249 10.53 20.61 -31.06
CA ILE A 249 10.17 21.81 -31.80
C ILE A 249 8.66 21.74 -32.02
N SER A 250 7.92 22.63 -31.35
CA SER A 250 6.46 22.74 -31.54
C SER A 250 6.13 23.84 -32.53
N ALA A 251 4.85 23.98 -32.92
CA ALA A 251 4.43 25.08 -33.80
C ALA A 251 4.58 26.47 -33.16
N GLU A 252 4.70 26.55 -31.84
CA GLU A 252 4.64 27.79 -31.08
C GLU A 252 5.97 28.15 -30.39
N ALA A 253 6.84 27.14 -30.15
CA ALA A 253 8.07 27.31 -29.39
C ALA A 253 9.08 26.19 -29.63
N LEU A 254 10.32 26.48 -29.34
CA LEU A 254 11.38 25.50 -29.16
C LEU A 254 11.38 25.07 -27.69
N ILE A 255 11.46 23.78 -27.42
CA ILE A 255 11.48 23.28 -26.02
C ILE A 255 12.91 22.89 -25.65
N MET A 256 13.49 23.62 -24.71
CA MET A 256 14.82 23.33 -24.19
C MET A 256 14.74 22.59 -22.86
N ARG A 257 15.48 21.48 -22.74
CA ARG A 257 15.49 20.63 -21.54
C ARG A 257 16.71 20.90 -20.68
N LEU A 258 16.42 21.26 -19.43
CA LEU A 258 17.39 21.36 -18.34
C LEU A 258 17.12 20.24 -17.34
N VAL A 259 18.19 19.63 -16.83
CA VAL A 259 18.11 18.57 -15.83
C VAL A 259 19.00 18.84 -14.63
N VAL A 260 18.52 18.49 -13.45
CA VAL A 260 19.30 18.60 -12.20
C VAL A 260 19.07 17.32 -11.38
N LYS A 261 20.17 16.69 -10.96
CA LYS A 261 20.10 15.50 -10.11
C LYS A 261 20.09 15.92 -8.64
N VAL A 262 19.07 15.46 -7.92
CA VAL A 262 18.84 15.82 -6.52
C VAL A 262 18.66 14.57 -5.66
N ARG A 263 18.70 14.72 -4.35
CA ARG A 263 18.32 13.65 -3.42
C ARG A 263 16.87 13.23 -3.64
N GLY A 264 16.58 11.94 -3.47
CA GLY A 264 15.22 11.42 -3.49
C GLY A 264 14.31 12.17 -2.51
N GLY A 265 13.06 12.41 -2.92
CA GLY A 265 12.09 13.20 -2.15
C GLY A 265 12.16 14.73 -2.32
N GLU A 266 13.31 15.27 -2.78
CA GLU A 266 13.50 16.72 -2.94
C GLU A 266 13.12 17.28 -4.32
N GLN A 267 12.83 16.42 -5.28
CA GLN A 267 12.63 16.79 -6.70
C GLN A 267 11.48 17.79 -6.91
N TRP A 268 10.39 17.69 -6.15
CA TRP A 268 9.26 18.63 -6.32
C TRP A 268 9.56 20.02 -5.78
N ALA A 269 10.22 20.09 -4.61
CA ALA A 269 10.66 21.34 -4.03
C ALA A 269 11.72 22.00 -4.89
N ALA A 270 12.70 21.23 -5.35
CA ALA A 270 13.75 21.70 -6.24
C ALA A 270 13.18 22.19 -7.58
N LYS A 271 12.22 21.46 -8.18
CA LYS A 271 11.56 21.85 -9.42
C LYS A 271 10.86 23.20 -9.31
N ARG A 272 10.07 23.41 -8.24
CA ARG A 272 9.40 24.70 -8.01
C ARG A 272 10.37 25.87 -7.84
N ALA A 273 11.41 25.67 -7.02
CA ALA A 273 12.41 26.69 -6.78
C ALA A 273 13.24 26.99 -8.03
N LEU A 274 13.63 25.96 -8.78
CA LEU A 274 14.36 26.08 -10.03
C LEU A 274 13.53 26.82 -11.09
N HIS A 275 12.24 26.54 -11.25
CA HIS A 275 11.37 27.29 -12.16
C HIS A 275 11.35 28.79 -11.86
N ALA A 276 11.27 29.18 -10.58
CA ALA A 276 11.28 30.57 -10.18
C ALA A 276 12.61 31.26 -10.55
N GLU A 277 13.72 30.58 -10.33
CA GLU A 277 15.06 31.07 -10.67
C GLU A 277 15.27 31.23 -12.18
N LEU A 278 14.89 30.22 -12.94
CA LEU A 278 14.99 30.25 -14.40
C LEU A 278 14.13 31.34 -15.01
N LYS A 279 12.93 31.60 -14.46
CA LYS A 279 12.08 32.71 -14.90
C LYS A 279 12.81 34.06 -14.73
N VAL A 280 13.40 34.29 -13.56
CA VAL A 280 14.15 35.53 -13.28
C VAL A 280 15.34 35.68 -14.22
N ALA A 281 16.10 34.60 -14.46
CA ALA A 281 17.25 34.61 -15.32
C ALA A 281 16.90 34.90 -16.80
N LEU A 282 15.79 34.37 -17.28
CA LEU A 282 15.29 34.62 -18.62
C LEU A 282 14.79 36.07 -18.78
N ASP A 283 14.06 36.59 -17.79
CA ASP A 283 13.64 38.02 -17.80
C ASP A 283 14.82 38.98 -17.83
N GLN A 284 15.86 38.69 -17.04
CA GLN A 284 17.11 39.52 -17.03
C GLN A 284 17.86 39.45 -18.36
N ALA A 285 17.71 38.33 -19.09
CA ALA A 285 18.31 38.16 -20.42
C ALA A 285 17.43 38.75 -21.54
N GLY A 286 16.26 39.28 -21.24
CA GLY A 286 15.31 39.81 -22.23
C GLY A 286 14.69 38.71 -23.10
N ILE A 287 14.64 37.48 -22.61
CA ILE A 287 14.04 36.32 -23.30
C ILE A 287 12.64 36.15 -22.79
N ASP A 288 11.66 36.61 -23.55
CA ASP A 288 10.24 36.46 -23.24
C ASP A 288 9.78 35.03 -23.51
N LEU A 289 9.18 34.39 -22.48
CA LEU A 289 8.61 33.06 -22.67
C LEU A 289 7.37 33.16 -23.57
N PRO A 290 7.26 32.35 -24.64
CA PRO A 290 6.10 32.37 -25.50
C PRO A 290 4.85 32.00 -24.71
N PRO A 291 3.71 32.69 -24.89
CA PRO A 291 2.47 32.38 -24.22
C PRO A 291 1.98 31.01 -24.68
N LEU A 292 1.84 30.07 -23.77
CA LEU A 292 1.18 28.79 -24.01
C LEU A 292 -0.30 29.08 -24.30
N ASN A 293 -0.81 28.67 -25.48
CA ASN A 293 -2.19 28.88 -25.92
C ASN A 293 -2.58 30.33 -26.24
N ARG A 294 -1.83 31.02 -27.08
CA ARG A 294 -2.29 32.24 -27.72
C ARG A 294 -3.26 31.87 -28.85
N THR A 295 -4.57 31.92 -28.59
CA THR A 295 -5.57 31.97 -29.66
C THR A 295 -5.45 33.34 -30.31
N VAL A 296 -4.68 33.46 -31.41
CA VAL A 296 -4.67 34.65 -32.23
C VAL A 296 -6.02 34.66 -32.96
N LEU A 297 -6.96 35.45 -32.44
CA LEU A 297 -8.15 35.83 -33.20
C LEU A 297 -7.70 36.84 -34.25
N ASP A 298 -7.05 36.33 -35.30
CA ASP A 298 -6.69 37.12 -36.45
C ASP A 298 -7.97 37.49 -37.20
N GLY A 299 -8.29 38.77 -37.20
CA GLY A 299 -9.13 39.38 -38.21
C GLY A 299 -10.64 39.26 -38.07
N THR A 300 -11.25 40.05 -37.20
CA THR A 300 -12.54 40.63 -37.56
C THR A 300 -12.49 42.17 -37.56
N GLU A 301 -11.53 42.73 -38.27
CA GLU A 301 -11.75 44.03 -38.91
C GLU A 301 -12.50 43.75 -40.22
N GLY A 302 -13.81 43.92 -40.24
CA GLY A 302 -14.53 43.95 -41.51
C GLY A 302 -15.91 43.30 -41.59
N VAL A 303 -16.63 43.15 -40.53
CA VAL A 303 -18.11 42.99 -40.68
C VAL A 303 -18.78 44.29 -40.21
N ARG A 304 -18.74 45.29 -41.07
CA ARG A 304 -19.71 46.38 -41.01
C ARG A 304 -21.09 45.78 -41.26
N SER A 305 -21.90 45.76 -40.22
CA SER A 305 -23.33 45.42 -40.33
C SER A 305 -24.00 46.37 -41.31
N SER A 306 -24.35 45.89 -42.47
CA SER A 306 -25.37 46.52 -43.31
C SER A 306 -26.69 46.36 -42.59
N SER A 307 -27.01 47.30 -41.70
CA SER A 307 -28.35 47.43 -41.16
C SER A 307 -29.33 47.72 -42.30
N ASN A 308 -30.10 46.73 -42.61
CA ASN A 308 -31.20 46.75 -43.54
C ASN A 308 -32.23 47.79 -43.13
N ARG A 309 -32.35 48.88 -43.92
CA ARG A 309 -33.47 49.77 -43.88
C ARG A 309 -34.62 49.04 -44.54
N VAL A 310 -35.52 48.50 -43.79
CA VAL A 310 -36.86 48.14 -44.26
C VAL A 310 -37.70 49.39 -44.12
N GLY A 311 -37.99 49.99 -45.28
CA GLY A 311 -38.90 51.14 -45.38
C GLY A 311 -40.32 50.74 -45.08
N ARG A 312 -41.00 51.67 -44.42
CA ARG A 312 -42.45 51.73 -44.31
C ARG A 312 -43.03 52.16 -45.64
N SER A 313 -44.01 51.46 -46.09
CA SER A 313 -45.18 51.97 -46.83
C SER A 313 -46.34 51.03 -46.57
#